data_10188d6c441a48a3309a3c05d0e9abe1
#
_entry.id   10188d6c441a48a3309a3c05d0e9abe1
#
_cell.length_a   1.000
_cell.length_b   1.000
_cell.length_c   1.000
_cell.angle_alpha   90.00
_cell.angle_beta   90.00
_cell.angle_gamma   90.00
#
_symmetry.space_group_name_H-M   'P 1'
#
loop_
_entity.id
_entity.type
_entity.pdbx_description
1 polymer ?
#
loop_
_entity_poly.entity_id
_entity_poly.type
_entity_poly.pdbx_seq_one_letter_code
_entity_poly.pdbx_strand_id
1 'polypeptide(L)'
;KQFGLLFVGTFFICQFVLMMQFLWRYIDELIGKGLTMDVMAQFFWYMGLMLVPQALPLAILLSSLMTFGNLGESSELTAIKAAGISLMQSFRSLIFITILIMFGSFYFQNNIGPKSNLKIAQLLISMKQKSPELEIPEGIFYDGIPNCNLYVQKKDLKTGKLYGIMIYRMTDSYEDAAIILADSGMLQSTAEKKH
;
A
#
# COMPACT_ATOMS: atom_id res chain seq x y z
N LYS A 1 25.27 21.39 5.25
CA LYS A 1 24.68 20.89 6.52
C LYS A 1 23.18 21.18 6.58
N GLN A 2 22.71 22.38 6.23
CA GLN A 2 21.29 22.76 6.25
C GLN A 2 20.44 21.87 5.31
N PHE A 3 20.88 21.65 4.07
CA PHE A 3 20.19 20.76 3.14
C PHE A 3 19.96 19.35 3.69
N GLY A 4 20.98 18.75 4.32
CA GLY A 4 20.85 17.39 4.85
C GLY A 4 19.80 17.29 5.97
N LEU A 5 19.73 18.27 6.86
CA LEU A 5 18.75 18.32 7.93
C LEU A 5 17.33 18.53 7.38
N LEU A 6 17.17 19.46 6.43
CA LEU A 6 15.90 19.71 5.74
C LEU A 6 15.45 18.48 4.92
N PHE A 7 16.39 17.82 4.25
CA PHE A 7 16.10 16.62 3.48
C PHE A 7 15.55 15.49 4.36
N VAL A 8 16.18 15.23 5.50
CA VAL A 8 15.67 14.19 6.43
C VAL A 8 14.29 14.56 6.93
N GLY A 9 14.05 15.80 7.36
CA GLY A 9 12.76 16.26 7.83
C GLY A 9 11.67 16.15 6.75
N THR A 10 11.92 16.66 5.56
CA THR A 10 10.97 16.59 4.42
C THR A 10 10.74 15.17 3.94
N PHE A 11 11.77 14.31 3.99
CA PHE A 11 11.62 12.89 3.66
C PHE A 11 10.63 12.19 4.59
N PHE A 12 10.75 12.35 5.90
CA PHE A 12 9.79 11.75 6.84
C PHE A 12 8.39 12.30 6.68
N ILE A 13 8.23 13.60 6.41
CA ILE A 13 6.91 14.19 6.15
C ILE A 13 6.29 13.59 4.87
N CYS A 14 7.04 13.56 3.77
CA CYS A 14 6.56 12.96 2.51
C CYS A 14 6.23 11.48 2.67
N GLN A 15 7.10 10.72 3.35
CA GLN A 15 6.89 9.31 3.65
C GLN A 15 5.62 9.08 4.45
N PHE A 16 5.37 9.90 5.48
CA PHE A 16 4.17 9.82 6.30
C PHE A 16 2.91 10.11 5.49
N VAL A 17 2.91 11.17 4.68
CA VAL A 17 1.76 11.53 3.81
C VAL A 17 1.45 10.42 2.81
N LEU A 18 2.46 9.88 2.13
CA LEU A 18 2.28 8.76 1.20
C LEU A 18 1.78 7.50 1.92
N MET A 19 2.28 7.24 3.11
CA MET A 19 1.86 6.10 3.93
C MET A 19 0.39 6.22 4.35
N MET A 20 -0.06 7.43 4.74
CA MET A 20 -1.46 7.70 5.05
C MET A 20 -2.36 7.53 3.83
N GLN A 21 -1.94 8.05 2.66
CA GLN A 21 -2.68 7.89 1.41
C GLN A 21 -2.84 6.41 1.03
N PHE A 22 -1.80 5.63 1.22
CA PHE A 22 -1.82 4.19 0.92
C PHE A 22 -2.67 3.41 1.92
N LEU A 23 -2.64 3.81 3.19
CA LEU A 23 -3.45 3.21 4.25
C LEU A 23 -4.95 3.34 3.95
N TRP A 24 -5.41 4.51 3.50
CA TRP A 24 -6.80 4.71 3.08
C TRP A 24 -7.23 3.74 1.98
N ARG A 25 -6.34 3.36 1.09
CA ARG A 25 -6.61 2.41 0.00
C ARG A 25 -6.86 0.98 0.50
N TYR A 26 -6.22 0.58 1.59
CA TYR A 26 -6.31 -0.78 2.14
C TYR A 26 -7.09 -0.86 3.44
N ILE A 27 -7.77 0.22 3.83
CA ILE A 27 -8.48 0.31 5.11
C ILE A 27 -9.57 -0.76 5.21
N ASP A 28 -10.29 -1.03 4.13
CA ASP A 28 -11.34 -2.03 4.06
C ASP A 28 -10.82 -3.48 4.21
N GLU A 29 -9.57 -3.69 3.80
CA GLU A 29 -8.91 -4.99 3.96
C GLU A 29 -8.31 -5.19 5.35
N LEU A 30 -8.01 -4.09 6.06
CA LEU A 30 -7.40 -4.08 7.39
C LEU A 30 -8.43 -4.10 8.52
N ILE A 31 -9.58 -3.43 8.33
CA ILE A 31 -10.64 -3.32 9.35
C ILE A 31 -11.60 -4.50 9.23
N GLY A 32 -11.96 -5.08 10.36
CA GLY A 32 -12.99 -6.13 10.46
C GLY A 32 -12.49 -7.56 10.28
N LYS A 33 -11.24 -7.79 9.89
CA LYS A 33 -10.71 -9.14 9.63
C LYS A 33 -9.99 -9.80 10.83
N GLY A 34 -10.10 -9.22 12.05
CA GLY A 34 -9.51 -9.80 13.26
C GLY A 34 -8.00 -10.04 13.15
N LEU A 35 -7.28 -9.16 12.47
CA LEU A 35 -5.85 -9.29 12.23
C LEU A 35 -5.06 -9.12 13.53
N THR A 36 -4.04 -9.95 13.73
CA THR A 36 -3.13 -9.81 14.85
C THR A 36 -2.25 -8.56 14.67
N MET A 37 -1.90 -7.92 15.78
CA MET A 37 -1.04 -6.72 15.77
C MET A 37 0.29 -6.95 15.04
N ASP A 38 0.84 -8.16 15.14
CA ASP A 38 2.09 -8.54 14.46
C ASP A 38 1.97 -8.46 12.92
N VAL A 39 0.84 -8.93 12.38
CA VAL A 39 0.59 -8.90 10.94
C VAL A 39 0.39 -7.46 10.46
N MET A 40 -0.30 -6.64 11.23
CA MET A 40 -0.46 -5.22 10.94
C MET A 40 0.88 -4.48 10.96
N ALA A 41 1.71 -4.72 11.98
CA ALA A 41 3.04 -4.12 12.07
C ALA A 41 3.93 -4.51 10.89
N GLN A 42 3.92 -5.78 10.49
CA GLN A 42 4.66 -6.25 9.31
C GLN A 42 4.15 -5.58 8.03
N PHE A 43 2.84 -5.47 7.86
CA PHE A 43 2.24 -4.81 6.70
C PHE A 43 2.69 -3.35 6.60
N PHE A 44 2.61 -2.58 7.69
CA PHE A 44 3.07 -1.19 7.74
C PHE A 44 4.57 -1.05 7.45
N TRP A 45 5.39 -1.97 7.98
CA TRP A 45 6.82 -1.97 7.74
C TRP A 45 7.16 -2.15 6.26
N TYR A 46 6.62 -3.19 5.62
CA TYR A 46 6.88 -3.46 4.20
C TYR A 46 6.26 -2.39 3.29
N MET A 47 5.09 -1.86 3.66
CA MET A 47 4.47 -0.74 2.97
C MET A 47 5.35 0.52 3.03
N GLY A 48 5.89 0.82 4.20
CA GLY A 48 6.84 1.92 4.38
C GLY A 48 8.06 1.77 3.47
N LEU A 49 8.65 0.58 3.42
CA LEU A 49 9.79 0.29 2.54
C LEU A 49 9.45 0.44 1.05
N MET A 50 8.25 0.01 0.64
CA MET A 50 7.79 0.14 -0.75
C MET A 50 7.65 1.61 -1.18
N LEU A 51 7.27 2.50 -0.28
CA LEU A 51 7.03 3.92 -0.58
C LEU A 51 8.31 4.78 -0.56
N VAL A 52 9.42 4.28 -0.01
CA VAL A 52 10.70 5.01 0.04
C VAL A 52 11.13 5.58 -1.32
N PRO A 53 11.13 4.80 -2.43
CA PRO A 53 11.55 5.32 -3.73
C PRO A 53 10.66 6.45 -4.27
N GLN A 54 9.39 6.49 -3.87
CA GLN A 54 8.45 7.55 -4.27
C GLN A 54 8.62 8.80 -3.40
N ALA A 55 8.94 8.64 -2.12
CA ALA A 55 9.18 9.75 -1.20
C ALA A 55 10.50 10.50 -1.50
N LEU A 56 11.53 9.81 -1.98
CA LEU A 56 12.85 10.38 -2.22
C LEU A 56 12.85 11.56 -3.19
N PRO A 57 12.28 11.49 -4.42
CA PRO A 57 12.26 12.62 -5.35
C PRO A 57 11.51 13.83 -4.79
N LEU A 58 10.38 13.60 -4.10
CA LEU A 58 9.61 14.67 -3.48
C LEU A 58 10.40 15.35 -2.36
N ALA A 59 11.07 14.56 -1.53
CA ALA A 59 11.89 15.08 -0.45
C ALA A 59 13.10 15.90 -0.98
N ILE A 60 13.75 15.45 -2.05
CA ILE A 60 14.85 16.18 -2.70
C ILE A 60 14.34 17.52 -3.24
N LEU A 61 13.19 17.51 -3.93
CA LEU A 61 12.61 18.71 -4.49
C LEU A 61 12.29 19.74 -3.39
N LEU A 62 11.55 19.32 -2.37
CA LEU A 62 11.13 20.18 -1.27
C LEU A 62 12.33 20.71 -0.47
N SER A 63 13.26 19.85 -0.12
CA SER A 63 14.45 20.26 0.63
C SER A 63 15.36 21.22 -0.16
N SER A 64 15.44 21.03 -1.49
CA SER A 64 16.16 21.94 -2.37
C SER A 64 15.49 23.31 -2.42
N LEU A 65 14.18 23.35 -2.64
CA LEU A 65 13.40 24.59 -2.65
C LEU A 65 13.53 25.35 -1.33
N MET A 66 13.37 24.65 -0.19
CA MET A 66 13.53 25.26 1.12
C MET A 66 14.94 25.79 1.36
N THR A 67 15.97 25.01 0.97
CA THR A 67 17.35 25.42 1.16
C THR A 67 17.67 26.67 0.36
N PHE A 68 17.29 26.72 -0.91
CA PHE A 68 17.56 27.87 -1.76
C PHE A 68 16.63 29.03 -1.50
N GLY A 69 15.40 28.76 -1.07
CA GLY A 69 14.48 29.79 -0.59
C GLY A 69 15.08 30.54 0.60
N ASN A 70 15.55 29.83 1.61
CA ASN A 70 16.20 30.42 2.78
C ASN A 70 17.47 31.19 2.42
N LEU A 71 18.33 30.67 1.52
CA LEU A 71 19.50 31.40 1.04
C LEU A 71 19.15 32.68 0.27
N GLY A 72 18.02 32.64 -0.46
CA GLY A 72 17.52 33.84 -1.17
C GLY A 72 16.98 34.89 -0.22
N GLU A 73 16.19 34.46 0.77
CA GLU A 73 15.58 35.34 1.77
C GLU A 73 16.64 36.01 2.68
N SER A 74 17.64 35.26 3.10
CA SER A 74 18.76 35.77 3.90
C SER A 74 19.78 36.65 3.11
N SER A 75 19.53 36.91 1.81
CA SER A 75 20.45 37.61 0.90
C SER A 75 21.84 36.97 0.75
N GLU A 76 22.05 35.78 1.35
CA GLU A 76 23.33 35.04 1.23
C GLU A 76 23.59 34.64 -0.23
N LEU A 77 22.56 34.26 -0.98
CA LEU A 77 22.68 33.94 -2.40
C LEU A 77 23.15 35.15 -3.23
N THR A 78 22.69 36.35 -2.89
CA THR A 78 23.10 37.60 -3.53
C THR A 78 24.55 37.93 -3.20
N ALA A 79 24.98 37.73 -1.96
CA ALA A 79 26.34 37.92 -1.52
C ALA A 79 27.32 36.94 -2.24
N ILE A 80 26.91 35.68 -2.39
CA ILE A 80 27.70 34.68 -3.13
C ILE A 80 27.86 35.07 -4.60
N LYS A 81 26.81 35.58 -5.25
CA LYS A 81 26.84 36.08 -6.63
C LYS A 81 27.73 37.32 -6.74
N ALA A 82 27.64 38.25 -5.79
CA ALA A 82 28.49 39.46 -5.77
C ALA A 82 29.97 39.14 -5.62
N ALA A 83 30.28 38.02 -4.94
CA ALA A 83 31.66 37.50 -4.83
C ALA A 83 32.16 36.81 -6.13
N GLY A 84 31.38 36.82 -7.22
CA GLY A 84 31.74 36.23 -8.51
C GLY A 84 31.58 34.70 -8.59
N ILE A 85 30.98 34.08 -7.57
CA ILE A 85 30.74 32.64 -7.56
C ILE A 85 29.49 32.35 -8.41
N SER A 86 29.62 31.45 -9.41
CA SER A 86 28.50 31.08 -10.26
C SER A 86 27.49 30.23 -9.49
N LEU A 87 26.20 30.34 -9.86
CA LEU A 87 25.15 29.50 -9.30
C LEU A 87 25.44 27.98 -9.42
N MET A 88 26.06 27.60 -10.55
CA MET A 88 26.43 26.19 -10.78
C MET A 88 27.48 25.70 -9.76
N GLN A 89 28.40 26.56 -9.35
CA GLN A 89 29.36 26.23 -8.30
C GLN A 89 28.69 26.07 -6.93
N SER A 90 27.69 26.90 -6.63
CA SER A 90 26.91 26.78 -5.40
C SER A 90 26.07 25.48 -5.37
N PHE A 91 25.52 25.07 -6.51
CA PHE A 91 24.74 23.84 -6.64
C PHE A 91 25.61 22.57 -6.69
N ARG A 92 26.90 22.66 -6.95
CA ARG A 92 27.77 21.48 -7.11
C ARG A 92 27.70 20.51 -5.94
N SER A 93 27.68 21.02 -4.73
CA SER A 93 27.58 20.19 -3.54
C SER A 93 26.21 19.44 -3.45
N LEU A 94 25.13 20.12 -3.81
CA LEU A 94 23.79 19.55 -3.84
C LEU A 94 23.68 18.48 -4.93
N ILE A 95 24.19 18.76 -6.14
CA ILE A 95 24.21 17.81 -7.25
C ILE A 95 24.95 16.53 -6.86
N PHE A 96 26.11 16.65 -6.20
CA PHE A 96 26.86 15.49 -5.74
C PHE A 96 26.07 14.61 -4.75
N ILE A 97 25.41 15.23 -3.76
CA ILE A 97 24.57 14.52 -2.78
C ILE A 97 23.38 13.85 -3.48
N THR A 98 22.74 14.54 -4.43
CA THR A 98 21.59 13.99 -5.18
C THR A 98 22.00 12.79 -6.02
N ILE A 99 23.17 12.81 -6.66
CA ILE A 99 23.72 11.68 -7.41
C ILE A 99 23.95 10.48 -6.48
N LEU A 100 24.49 10.73 -5.29
CA LEU A 100 24.70 9.65 -4.30
C LEU A 100 23.38 9.03 -3.84
N ILE A 101 22.37 9.86 -3.59
CA ILE A 101 21.00 9.39 -3.25
C ILE A 101 20.40 8.61 -4.42
N MET A 102 20.62 9.03 -5.66
CA MET A 102 20.15 8.34 -6.87
C MET A 102 20.69 6.91 -6.95
N PHE A 103 21.99 6.70 -6.75
CA PHE A 103 22.57 5.35 -6.71
C PHE A 103 22.05 4.52 -5.56
N GLY A 104 21.89 5.11 -4.37
CA GLY A 104 21.30 4.45 -3.22
C GLY A 104 19.84 4.02 -3.49
N SER A 105 19.04 4.91 -4.09
CA SER A 105 17.66 4.64 -4.49
C SER A 105 17.57 3.52 -5.53
N PHE A 106 18.46 3.54 -6.53
CA PHE A 106 18.52 2.48 -7.56
C PHE A 106 18.80 1.11 -6.94
N TYR A 107 19.81 1.03 -6.07
CA TYR A 107 20.11 -0.22 -5.35
C TYR A 107 18.93 -0.69 -4.50
N PHE A 108 18.31 0.23 -3.76
CA PHE A 108 17.15 -0.05 -2.92
C PHE A 108 15.97 -0.60 -3.72
N GLN A 109 15.66 0.05 -4.85
CA GLN A 109 14.53 -0.32 -5.71
C GLN A 109 14.71 -1.68 -6.38
N ASN A 110 15.94 -2.06 -6.73
CA ASN A 110 16.22 -3.35 -7.36
C ASN A 110 16.28 -4.52 -6.36
N ASN A 111 16.71 -4.28 -5.13
CA ASN A 111 16.92 -5.35 -4.15
C ASN A 111 15.81 -5.45 -3.10
N ILE A 112 15.40 -4.32 -2.53
CA ILE A 112 14.44 -4.27 -1.42
C ILE A 112 13.00 -4.12 -1.92
N GLY A 113 12.79 -3.31 -2.96
CA GLY A 113 11.47 -3.05 -3.55
C GLY A 113 10.71 -4.33 -3.93
N PRO A 114 11.25 -5.23 -4.76
CA PRO A 114 10.56 -6.45 -5.18
C PRO A 114 10.23 -7.38 -4.01
N LYS A 115 11.15 -7.51 -3.04
CA LYS A 115 10.92 -8.33 -1.84
C LYS A 115 9.80 -7.78 -0.98
N SER A 116 9.72 -6.46 -0.83
CA SER A 116 8.66 -5.79 -0.06
C SER A 116 7.30 -5.96 -0.75
N ASN A 117 7.24 -5.80 -2.08
CA ASN A 117 6.03 -6.01 -2.87
C ASN A 117 5.51 -7.45 -2.75
N LEU A 118 6.39 -8.44 -2.87
CA LEU A 118 6.02 -9.85 -2.69
C LEU A 118 5.48 -10.12 -1.28
N LYS A 119 6.10 -9.54 -0.26
CA LYS A 119 5.64 -9.71 1.13
C LYS A 119 4.27 -9.06 1.36
N ILE A 120 4.03 -7.87 0.83
CA ILE A 120 2.72 -7.20 0.89
C ILE A 120 1.66 -8.06 0.19
N ALA A 121 1.94 -8.56 -1.02
CA ALA A 121 1.03 -9.43 -1.75
C ALA A 121 0.72 -10.71 -0.98
N GLN A 122 1.72 -11.37 -0.40
CA GLN A 122 1.54 -12.56 0.43
C GLN A 122 0.69 -12.27 1.67
N LEU A 123 0.92 -11.12 2.34
CA LEU A 123 0.14 -10.71 3.50
C LEU A 123 -1.32 -10.45 3.11
N LEU A 124 -1.57 -9.73 2.01
CA LEU A 124 -2.92 -9.46 1.50
C LEU A 124 -3.66 -10.77 1.15
N ILE A 125 -3.01 -11.69 0.46
CA ILE A 125 -3.58 -13.01 0.15
C ILE A 125 -3.89 -13.79 1.44
N SER A 126 -2.98 -13.77 2.41
CA SER A 126 -3.19 -14.45 3.71
C SER A 126 -4.33 -13.82 4.51
N MET A 127 -4.50 -12.49 4.42
CA MET A 127 -5.63 -11.77 5.03
C MET A 127 -6.95 -12.17 4.37
N LYS A 128 -6.99 -12.27 3.05
CA LYS A 128 -8.17 -12.72 2.29
C LYS A 128 -8.54 -14.16 2.59
N GLN A 129 -7.58 -15.05 2.71
CA GLN A 129 -7.81 -16.46 3.02
C GLN A 129 -8.27 -16.71 4.47
N LYS A 130 -7.96 -15.83 5.42
CA LYS A 130 -8.37 -15.99 6.83
C LYS A 130 -9.84 -15.74 7.08
N SER A 131 -10.53 -14.97 6.23
CA SER A 131 -11.93 -14.61 6.43
C SER A 131 -12.64 -14.50 5.08
N PRO A 132 -12.84 -15.64 4.37
CA PRO A 132 -13.53 -15.65 3.08
C PRO A 132 -14.99 -15.19 3.19
N GLU A 133 -15.62 -15.38 4.35
CA GLU A 133 -16.97 -14.88 4.63
C GLU A 133 -17.08 -13.35 4.60
N LEU A 134 -16.00 -12.61 4.80
CA LEU A 134 -16.00 -11.14 4.75
C LEU A 134 -15.94 -10.57 3.33
N GLU A 135 -15.51 -11.36 2.35
CA GLU A 135 -15.47 -10.94 0.94
C GLU A 135 -16.84 -10.97 0.27
N ILE A 136 -17.82 -11.67 0.84
CA ILE A 136 -19.15 -11.78 0.25
C ILE A 136 -19.96 -10.54 0.61
N PRO A 137 -20.34 -9.70 -0.38
CA PRO A 137 -21.19 -8.54 -0.13
C PRO A 137 -22.62 -8.96 0.24
N GLU A 138 -23.24 -8.21 1.15
CA GLU A 138 -24.66 -8.42 1.47
C GLU A 138 -25.55 -7.90 0.34
N GLY A 139 -26.57 -8.68 -0.04
CA GLY A 139 -27.56 -8.26 -1.02
C GLY A 139 -27.11 -8.22 -2.47
N ILE A 140 -25.93 -8.73 -2.78
CA ILE A 140 -25.35 -8.72 -4.14
C ILE A 140 -24.89 -10.15 -4.48
N PHE A 141 -25.01 -10.52 -5.75
CA PHE A 141 -24.48 -11.79 -6.24
C PHE A 141 -22.95 -11.75 -6.30
N TYR A 142 -22.31 -12.68 -5.62
CA TYR A 142 -20.88 -12.88 -5.63
C TYR A 142 -20.48 -13.98 -6.60
N ASP A 143 -19.66 -13.65 -7.60
CA ASP A 143 -19.20 -14.54 -8.67
C ASP A 143 -17.74 -15.02 -8.51
N GLY A 144 -17.13 -14.77 -7.34
CA GLY A 144 -15.75 -15.15 -7.05
C GLY A 144 -15.48 -16.64 -6.94
N ILE A 145 -16.52 -17.51 -7.07
CA ILE A 145 -16.41 -18.98 -7.04
C ILE A 145 -16.62 -19.49 -8.47
N PRO A 146 -15.69 -20.25 -9.08
CA PRO A 146 -15.87 -20.79 -10.42
C PRO A 146 -17.15 -21.58 -10.56
N ASN A 147 -17.96 -21.26 -11.58
CA ASN A 147 -19.24 -21.92 -11.91
C ASN A 147 -20.31 -21.82 -10.81
N CYS A 148 -20.21 -20.84 -9.93
CA CYS A 148 -21.13 -20.70 -8.80
C CYS A 148 -21.36 -19.23 -8.45
N ASN A 149 -22.62 -18.77 -8.51
CA ASN A 149 -23.01 -17.45 -8.03
C ASN A 149 -23.64 -17.60 -6.65
N LEU A 150 -23.08 -16.92 -5.68
CA LEU A 150 -23.53 -16.93 -4.29
C LEU A 150 -24.23 -15.60 -3.98
N TYR A 151 -25.46 -15.69 -3.47
CA TYR A 151 -26.18 -14.55 -2.92
C TYR A 151 -26.37 -14.74 -1.42
N VAL A 152 -26.11 -13.69 -0.65
CA VAL A 152 -26.30 -13.70 0.81
C VAL A 152 -27.13 -12.47 1.18
N GLN A 153 -28.25 -12.69 1.86
CA GLN A 153 -29.14 -11.62 2.24
C GLN A 153 -28.58 -10.82 3.43
N LYS A 154 -28.02 -11.50 4.42
CA LYS A 154 -27.43 -10.88 5.61
C LYS A 154 -26.31 -11.72 6.18
N LYS A 155 -25.27 -11.08 6.70
CA LYS A 155 -24.17 -11.76 7.41
C LYS A 155 -24.02 -11.23 8.83
N ASP A 156 -23.70 -12.12 9.74
CA ASP A 156 -23.32 -11.76 11.11
C ASP A 156 -21.80 -11.76 11.24
N LEU A 157 -21.22 -10.56 11.34
CA LEU A 157 -19.77 -10.37 11.44
C LEU A 157 -19.16 -10.92 12.73
N LYS A 158 -19.98 -11.21 13.76
CA LYS A 158 -19.48 -11.73 15.04
C LYS A 158 -19.39 -13.26 15.04
N THR A 159 -20.33 -13.94 14.39
CA THR A 159 -20.40 -15.40 14.40
C THR A 159 -19.96 -16.03 13.09
N GLY A 160 -19.73 -15.26 12.02
CA GLY A 160 -19.39 -15.73 10.68
C GLY A 160 -20.56 -16.46 9.99
N LYS A 161 -21.80 -16.34 10.53
CA LYS A 161 -22.99 -16.96 9.94
C LYS A 161 -23.57 -16.11 8.83
N LEU A 162 -23.94 -16.76 7.76
CA LEU A 162 -24.63 -16.18 6.61
C LEU A 162 -26.10 -16.58 6.65
N TYR A 163 -27.00 -15.66 6.36
CA TYR A 163 -28.45 -15.85 6.36
C TYR A 163 -29.05 -15.56 4.99
N GLY A 164 -30.06 -16.33 4.59
CA GLY A 164 -30.73 -16.18 3.31
C GLY A 164 -29.79 -16.44 2.14
N ILE A 165 -29.20 -17.63 2.12
CA ILE A 165 -28.18 -18.01 1.15
C ILE A 165 -28.89 -18.58 -0.09
N MET A 166 -28.52 -18.05 -1.28
CA MET A 166 -28.90 -18.64 -2.57
C MET A 166 -27.60 -18.96 -3.35
N ILE A 167 -27.47 -20.20 -3.74
CA ILE A 167 -26.33 -20.66 -4.54
C ILE A 167 -26.86 -21.08 -5.92
N TYR A 168 -26.42 -20.37 -6.95
CA TYR A 168 -26.68 -20.74 -8.33
C TYR A 168 -25.45 -21.43 -8.90
N ARG A 169 -25.58 -22.71 -9.23
CA ARG A 169 -24.54 -23.46 -9.91
C ARG A 169 -24.76 -23.35 -11.42
N MET A 170 -23.83 -22.72 -12.11
CA MET A 170 -23.83 -22.67 -13.59
C MET A 170 -23.04 -23.88 -14.10
N THR A 171 -23.67 -24.64 -14.99
CA THR A 171 -23.00 -25.68 -15.80
C THR A 171 -23.03 -25.23 -17.25
N ASP A 172 -22.06 -25.65 -18.06
CA ASP A 172 -21.99 -25.32 -19.50
C ASP A 172 -23.20 -25.80 -20.30
N SER A 173 -24.03 -26.67 -19.73
CA SER A 173 -25.28 -27.14 -20.27
C SER A 173 -26.45 -26.56 -19.48
N TYR A 174 -27.36 -25.85 -20.16
CA TYR A 174 -28.53 -25.21 -19.53
C TYR A 174 -29.48 -26.17 -18.79
N GLU A 175 -29.28 -27.48 -18.92
CA GLU A 175 -30.13 -28.53 -18.32
C GLU A 175 -29.75 -28.88 -16.88
N ASP A 176 -28.57 -28.52 -16.38
CA ASP A 176 -28.06 -28.91 -15.06
C ASP A 176 -27.88 -27.75 -14.08
N ALA A 177 -28.64 -26.67 -14.22
CA ALA A 177 -28.59 -25.55 -13.27
C ALA A 177 -29.24 -25.96 -11.93
N ALA A 178 -28.43 -26.06 -10.88
CA ALA A 178 -28.94 -26.31 -9.52
C ALA A 178 -29.03 -25.01 -8.73
N ILE A 179 -30.17 -24.77 -8.11
CA ILE A 179 -30.38 -23.66 -7.17
C ILE A 179 -30.51 -24.27 -5.77
N ILE A 180 -29.61 -23.87 -4.89
CA ILE A 180 -29.63 -24.27 -3.49
C ILE A 180 -30.09 -23.07 -2.67
N LEU A 181 -31.15 -23.21 -1.92
CA LEU A 181 -31.67 -22.23 -0.97
C LEU A 181 -31.42 -22.75 0.43
N ALA A 182 -30.80 -21.93 1.28
CA ALA A 182 -30.55 -22.26 2.68
C ALA A 182 -30.86 -21.05 3.57
N ASP A 183 -31.52 -21.27 4.68
CA ASP A 183 -31.88 -20.23 5.64
C ASP A 183 -30.66 -19.70 6.37
N SER A 184 -29.68 -20.56 6.66
CA SER A 184 -28.40 -20.17 7.27
C SER A 184 -27.31 -21.17 6.94
N GLY A 185 -26.06 -20.66 6.88
CA GLY A 185 -24.88 -21.47 6.64
C GLY A 185 -23.63 -20.82 7.20
N MET A 186 -22.55 -21.56 7.22
CA MET A 186 -21.24 -21.09 7.60
C MET A 186 -20.23 -21.52 6.53
N LEU A 187 -19.45 -20.58 6.04
CA LEU A 187 -18.35 -20.88 5.12
C LEU A 187 -17.14 -21.32 5.94
N GLN A 188 -16.66 -22.53 5.70
CA GLN A 188 -15.40 -23.00 6.24
C GLN A 188 -14.40 -23.23 5.11
N SER A 189 -13.24 -22.61 5.22
CA SER A 189 -12.13 -22.89 4.32
C SER A 189 -11.55 -24.26 4.65
N THR A 190 -11.79 -25.24 3.80
CA THR A 190 -11.13 -26.54 3.92
C THR A 190 -9.71 -26.41 3.41
N ALA A 191 -8.74 -26.59 4.30
CA ALA A 191 -7.30 -26.53 3.98
C ALA A 191 -6.80 -27.77 3.22
N GLU A 192 -7.61 -28.33 2.32
CA GLU A 192 -7.17 -29.39 1.42
C GLU A 192 -6.58 -28.79 0.14
N LYS A 193 -5.27 -28.66 0.13
CA LYS A 193 -4.51 -28.52 -1.11
C LYS A 193 -4.73 -29.78 -1.95
N LYS A 194 -5.56 -29.69 -2.97
CA LYS A 194 -5.45 -30.62 -4.09
C LYS A 194 -4.27 -30.18 -4.96
N HIS A 195 -3.32 -31.10 -5.07
CA HIS A 195 -2.21 -31.08 -6.03
C HIS A 195 -2.69 -30.94 -7.46
#